data_03dff93e54cf080e716d99cd75ddc421
#
_entry.id   03dff93e54cf080e716d99cd75ddc421
#
_cell.length_a   1.000
_cell.length_b   1.000
_cell.length_c   1.000
_cell.angle_alpha   90.00
_cell.angle_beta   90.00
_cell.angle_gamma   90.00
#
_symmetry.space_group_name_H-M   'P 1'
#
loop_
_entity.id
_entity.type
_entity.pdbx_description
1 polymer ?
#
loop_
_entity_poly.entity_id
_entity_poly.type
_entity_poly.pdbx_seq_one_letter_code
_entity_poly.pdbx_strand_id
1 'polypeptide(L)'
;GRGSPAALTASSDTAIPASADNWGLSFPEEGLTPVGNATAEFLSQYDAWYVGDTSQKVIYLTFDCGYENGNTEAILDALKKHNAPAAFFVVGHMIESAPDIVRRMAAEGHIVGNHTYHHPDMSAIADKASFQKELDSLAALYQETTGQELPHFYRPPQGKYSEENLKMAQELGYQTVFWSLAYVDWYADKQPTAEQAYAKLLPRIHNGAIVLLHSTSSTNAAILDGLLTKWEDMGYHFAPLTELPVPKV
;
A
#
# COMPACT_ATOMS: atom_id res chain seq x y z
N GLY A 1 -3.90 -2.73 8.30
CA GLY A 1 -4.33 -1.45 8.25
C GLY A 1 -5.80 -1.28 8.15
N ARG A 2 -6.36 -0.36 8.87
CA ARG A 2 -7.63 -0.09 8.81
C ARG A 2 -7.81 1.23 8.32
N GLY A 3 -7.49 1.55 7.16
CA GLY A 3 -7.94 2.77 6.63
C GLY A 3 -9.39 2.88 6.96
N SER A 4 -9.82 3.82 7.69
CA SER A 4 -11.18 3.88 8.04
C SER A 4 -12.01 4.14 6.78
N PRO A 5 -13.22 3.60 6.69
CA PRO A 5 -14.08 3.90 5.56
C PRO A 5 -14.27 5.40 5.38
N ALA A 6 -14.25 6.14 6.48
CA ALA A 6 -14.37 7.58 6.42
C ALA A 6 -13.17 8.21 5.70
N ALA A 7 -11.98 7.65 5.87
CA ALA A 7 -10.81 8.15 5.17
C ALA A 7 -10.92 7.93 3.66
N LEU A 8 -11.56 6.84 3.24
CA LEU A 8 -11.73 6.58 1.82
C LEU A 8 -12.79 7.46 1.16
N THR A 9 -13.70 7.99 1.94
CA THR A 9 -14.77 8.81 1.40
C THR A 9 -14.64 10.26 1.75
N ALA A 10 -13.71 10.62 2.58
CA ALA A 10 -13.54 11.94 3.01
C ALA A 10 -13.14 12.82 1.90
N SER A 11 -13.71 13.86 1.93
CA SER A 11 -13.42 14.63 0.95
C SER A 11 -12.38 15.49 1.11
N SER A 12 -11.77 15.58 0.90
CA SER A 12 -10.99 16.13 0.66
C SER A 12 -10.52 17.25 0.14
N ASP A 13 -10.54 17.99 0.53
CA ASP A 13 -10.23 19.11 0.11
C ASP A 13 -9.01 19.58 0.19
N THR A 14 -8.14 19.07 0.26
CA THR A 14 -7.15 19.67 -0.17
C THR A 14 -6.17 20.26 0.68
N ALA A 15 -6.36 20.92 1.57
CA ALA A 15 -5.39 21.52 2.42
C ALA A 15 -4.84 20.47 3.34
N ILE A 16 -3.54 20.41 3.48
CA ILE A 16 -2.91 19.51 4.34
C ILE A 16 -2.69 20.14 5.64
N PRO A 17 -3.20 19.56 6.70
CA PRO A 17 -2.96 20.09 8.02
C PRO A 17 -1.51 19.88 8.43
N ALA A 18 -0.98 20.78 9.20
CA ALA A 18 0.32 20.61 9.83
C ALA A 18 0.27 19.57 10.94
N SER A 19 -0.92 19.20 11.41
CA SER A 19 -1.11 18.18 12.42
C SER A 19 -1.38 16.82 11.82
N ALA A 20 -1.48 15.80 12.68
CA ALA A 20 -1.76 14.44 12.25
C ALA A 20 -3.07 14.34 11.48
N ASP A 21 -3.09 13.52 10.45
CA ASP A 21 -4.27 13.28 9.65
C ASP A 21 -4.29 11.82 9.17
N ASN A 22 -5.41 11.42 8.63
CA ASN A 22 -5.55 10.12 8.00
C ASN A 22 -5.56 10.33 6.50
N TRP A 23 -4.81 9.51 5.78
CA TRP A 23 -4.87 9.55 4.33
C TRP A 23 -6.30 9.24 3.86
N GLY A 24 -6.81 10.04 2.95
CA GLY A 24 -8.16 9.88 2.42
C GLY A 24 -8.28 10.36 0.99
N LEU A 25 -9.26 9.82 0.29
CA LEU A 25 -9.47 10.04 -1.14
C LEU A 25 -10.89 10.49 -1.41
N SER A 26 -11.05 11.31 -2.47
CA SER A 26 -12.34 11.67 -3.02
C SER A 26 -12.31 11.37 -4.51
N PHE A 27 -13.35 10.71 -5.01
CA PHE A 27 -13.46 10.31 -6.42
C PHE A 27 -14.53 11.17 -7.12
N PRO A 28 -14.13 12.34 -7.62
CA PRO A 28 -15.10 13.22 -8.28
C PRO A 28 -15.60 12.65 -9.60
N GLU A 29 -14.80 11.82 -10.27
CA GLU A 29 -15.15 11.27 -11.57
C GLU A 29 -14.51 9.89 -11.74
N GLU A 30 -15.29 8.93 -12.25
CA GLU A 30 -14.80 7.57 -12.49
C GLU A 30 -13.72 7.56 -13.56
N GLY A 31 -12.72 6.69 -13.37
CA GLY A 31 -11.64 6.54 -14.34
C GLY A 31 -10.54 7.59 -14.25
N LEU A 32 -10.69 8.59 -13.40
CA LEU A 32 -9.71 9.65 -13.24
C LEU A 32 -9.04 9.58 -11.89
N THR A 33 -7.87 10.21 -11.80
CA THR A 33 -7.10 10.29 -10.56
C THR A 33 -7.96 10.93 -9.46
N PRO A 34 -8.09 10.26 -8.30
CA PRO A 34 -8.85 10.84 -7.19
C PRO A 34 -8.07 11.98 -6.55
N VAL A 35 -8.81 12.80 -5.80
CA VAL A 35 -8.23 13.87 -5.00
C VAL A 35 -7.87 13.33 -3.63
N GLY A 36 -6.61 13.46 -3.24
CA GLY A 36 -6.16 13.11 -1.90
C GLY A 36 -6.28 14.30 -0.96
N ASN A 37 -6.20 14.02 0.35
CA ASN A 37 -6.15 15.13 1.32
C ASN A 37 -4.77 15.77 1.42
N ALA A 38 -3.84 15.32 0.60
CA ALA A 38 -2.56 15.96 0.32
C ALA A 38 -2.33 15.93 -1.18
N THR A 39 -1.71 16.98 -1.72
CA THR A 39 -1.41 17.01 -3.16
C THR A 39 -0.19 16.17 -3.49
N ALA A 40 -0.11 15.71 -4.73
CA ALA A 40 1.06 14.98 -5.20
C ALA A 40 2.33 15.82 -5.06
N GLU A 41 2.25 17.12 -5.35
CA GLU A 41 3.38 18.04 -5.22
C GLU A 41 3.86 18.17 -3.79
N PHE A 42 2.94 18.30 -2.84
CA PHE A 42 3.31 18.35 -1.42
C PHE A 42 4.01 17.06 -0.99
N LEU A 43 3.41 15.93 -1.32
CA LEU A 43 3.96 14.63 -0.95
C LEU A 43 5.34 14.41 -1.57
N SER A 44 5.55 14.87 -2.81
CA SER A 44 6.82 14.69 -3.51
C SER A 44 7.99 15.36 -2.81
N GLN A 45 7.74 16.41 -2.03
CA GLN A 45 8.78 17.07 -1.24
C GLN A 45 9.37 16.14 -0.18
N TYR A 46 8.61 15.11 0.21
CA TYR A 46 9.00 14.17 1.24
C TYR A 46 9.20 12.76 0.69
N ASP A 47 9.42 12.63 -0.62
CA ASP A 47 9.53 11.31 -1.28
C ASP A 47 8.33 10.42 -0.93
N ALA A 48 7.15 11.02 -0.95
CA ALA A 48 5.89 10.33 -0.67
C ALA A 48 5.01 10.32 -1.92
N TRP A 49 4.21 9.26 -2.05
CA TRP A 49 3.43 8.99 -3.24
C TRP A 49 2.03 8.54 -2.88
N TYR A 50 1.02 8.93 -3.64
CA TYR A 50 -0.28 8.28 -3.58
C TYR A 50 -0.76 7.79 -4.95
N VAL A 51 -0.14 8.28 -6.01
CA VAL A 51 -0.41 7.89 -7.39
C VAL A 51 0.91 7.92 -8.13
N GLY A 52 1.07 7.07 -9.13
CA GLY A 52 2.27 7.01 -9.93
C GLY A 52 2.15 7.81 -11.22
N ASP A 53 2.55 7.21 -12.35
CA ASP A 53 2.56 7.90 -13.64
C ASP A 53 1.16 7.96 -14.25
N THR A 54 0.51 9.10 -14.14
CA THR A 54 -0.85 9.30 -14.62
C THR A 54 -0.96 9.41 -16.15
N SER A 55 0.17 9.46 -16.84
CA SER A 55 0.18 9.50 -18.30
C SER A 55 0.10 8.12 -18.94
N GLN A 56 0.18 7.05 -18.14
CA GLN A 56 0.20 5.68 -18.63
C GLN A 56 -0.86 4.82 -17.96
N LYS A 57 -1.34 3.82 -18.70
CA LYS A 57 -2.22 2.81 -18.12
C LYS A 57 -1.40 1.80 -17.33
N VAL A 58 -0.87 2.23 -16.21
CA VAL A 58 -0.06 1.42 -15.32
C VAL A 58 -0.70 1.35 -13.93
N ILE A 59 -0.61 0.19 -13.31
CA ILE A 59 -1.10 -0.07 -11.95
C ILE A 59 0.06 -0.58 -11.11
N TYR A 60 0.18 -0.03 -9.91
CA TYR A 60 1.13 -0.49 -8.90
C TYR A 60 0.33 -1.21 -7.82
N LEU A 61 0.46 -2.55 -7.80
CA LEU A 61 -0.29 -3.38 -6.85
C LEU A 61 0.41 -3.38 -5.50
N THR A 62 -0.33 -3.08 -4.43
CA THR A 62 0.21 -3.14 -3.08
C THR A 62 -0.75 -3.86 -2.15
N PHE A 63 -0.19 -4.58 -1.19
CA PHE A 63 -0.95 -5.34 -0.20
C PHE A 63 -0.44 -5.00 1.20
N ASP A 64 -1.33 -4.73 2.14
CA ASP A 64 -0.98 -4.62 3.55
C ASP A 64 -1.16 -5.98 4.20
N CYS A 65 -0.14 -6.43 4.92
CA CYS A 65 -0.07 -7.77 5.48
C CYS A 65 0.21 -7.72 6.98
N GLY A 66 -0.84 -7.73 7.78
CA GLY A 66 -0.72 -7.69 9.24
C GLY A 66 -0.54 -9.07 9.85
N TYR A 67 -1.12 -10.10 9.25
CA TYR A 67 -1.01 -11.48 9.71
C TYR A 67 -1.42 -12.42 8.57
N GLU A 68 -1.10 -13.69 8.71
CA GLU A 68 -1.45 -14.70 7.71
C GLU A 68 -2.65 -15.50 8.19
N ASN A 69 -3.70 -15.54 7.36
CA ASN A 69 -4.92 -16.28 7.66
C ASN A 69 -5.33 -17.24 6.52
N GLY A 70 -4.38 -17.65 5.69
CA GLY A 70 -4.62 -18.64 4.65
C GLY A 70 -4.89 -18.06 3.26
N ASN A 71 -4.81 -16.75 3.08
CA ASN A 71 -5.16 -16.13 1.82
C ASN A 71 -3.97 -15.68 0.97
N THR A 72 -2.79 -15.50 1.56
CA THR A 72 -1.65 -14.89 0.86
C THR A 72 -1.11 -15.79 -0.24
N GLU A 73 -1.12 -17.11 -0.07
CA GLU A 73 -0.60 -18.02 -1.11
C GLU A 73 -1.41 -17.93 -2.39
N ALA A 74 -2.73 -17.85 -2.30
CA ALA A 74 -3.58 -17.68 -3.49
C ALA A 74 -3.30 -16.34 -4.19
N ILE A 75 -3.04 -15.30 -3.40
CA ILE A 75 -2.68 -13.99 -3.94
C ILE A 75 -1.35 -14.09 -4.71
N LEU A 76 -0.35 -14.73 -4.12
CA LEU A 76 0.95 -14.92 -4.77
C LEU A 76 0.82 -15.76 -6.04
N ASP A 77 -0.02 -16.81 -6.02
CA ASP A 77 -0.27 -17.65 -7.20
C ASP A 77 -0.87 -16.83 -8.34
N ALA A 78 -1.84 -15.98 -8.05
CA ALA A 78 -2.48 -15.13 -9.05
C ALA A 78 -1.48 -14.12 -9.65
N LEU A 79 -0.67 -13.50 -8.81
CA LEU A 79 0.37 -12.57 -9.28
C LEU A 79 1.36 -13.28 -10.20
N LYS A 80 1.76 -14.48 -9.84
CA LYS A 80 2.69 -15.28 -10.66
C LYS A 80 2.08 -15.63 -12.00
N LYS A 81 0.82 -16.04 -12.02
CA LYS A 81 0.11 -16.38 -13.23
C LYS A 81 0.08 -15.22 -14.22
N HIS A 82 -0.09 -14.01 -13.73
CA HIS A 82 -0.14 -12.80 -14.56
C HIS A 82 1.22 -12.13 -14.74
N ASN A 83 2.27 -12.71 -14.18
CA ASN A 83 3.59 -12.09 -14.17
C ASN A 83 3.52 -10.65 -13.65
N ALA A 84 2.72 -10.43 -12.63
CA ALA A 84 2.44 -9.11 -12.08
C ALA A 84 3.30 -8.87 -10.83
N PRO A 85 4.15 -7.85 -10.82
CA PRO A 85 4.89 -7.48 -9.60
C PRO A 85 3.96 -6.78 -8.62
N ALA A 86 4.23 -6.94 -7.33
CA ALA A 86 3.49 -6.27 -6.27
C ALA A 86 4.43 -5.89 -5.15
N ALA A 87 3.93 -5.06 -4.23
CA ALA A 87 4.60 -4.76 -2.98
C ALA A 87 3.73 -5.24 -1.83
N PHE A 88 4.36 -5.84 -0.82
CA PHE A 88 3.70 -6.32 0.38
C PHE A 88 4.26 -5.56 1.56
N PHE A 89 3.44 -4.72 2.17
CA PHE A 89 3.84 -3.98 3.37
C PHE A 89 3.53 -4.82 4.59
N VAL A 90 4.57 -5.30 5.26
CA VAL A 90 4.44 -6.28 6.34
C VAL A 90 4.79 -5.67 7.69
N VAL A 91 4.18 -6.20 8.73
CA VAL A 91 4.52 -5.87 10.12
C VAL A 91 5.32 -7.01 10.75
N GLY A 92 5.85 -6.77 11.95
CA GLY A 92 6.68 -7.77 12.65
C GLY A 92 5.98 -9.10 12.81
N HIS A 93 4.72 -9.09 13.22
CA HIS A 93 3.95 -10.32 13.42
C HIS A 93 3.85 -11.17 12.15
N MET A 94 3.68 -10.53 11.00
CA MET A 94 3.61 -11.28 9.72
C MET A 94 4.91 -12.03 9.44
N ILE A 95 6.06 -11.38 9.65
CA ILE A 95 7.37 -12.00 9.43
C ILE A 95 7.60 -13.13 10.44
N GLU A 96 7.30 -12.88 11.72
CA GLU A 96 7.53 -13.87 12.78
C GLU A 96 6.65 -15.10 12.60
N SER A 97 5.39 -14.93 12.25
CA SER A 97 4.42 -16.03 12.18
C SER A 97 4.39 -16.75 10.84
N ALA A 98 4.77 -16.07 9.74
CA ALA A 98 4.73 -16.64 8.40
C ALA A 98 6.02 -16.35 7.62
N PRO A 99 7.19 -16.72 8.15
CA PRO A 99 8.46 -16.38 7.51
C PRO A 99 8.60 -16.99 6.10
N ASP A 100 8.07 -18.18 5.89
CA ASP A 100 8.18 -18.84 4.57
C ASP A 100 7.39 -18.10 3.50
N ILE A 101 6.24 -17.54 3.85
CA ILE A 101 5.45 -16.73 2.92
C ILE A 101 6.19 -15.43 2.59
N VAL A 102 6.81 -14.81 3.59
CA VAL A 102 7.60 -13.59 3.37
C VAL A 102 8.81 -13.90 2.48
N ARG A 103 9.48 -15.02 2.69
CA ARG A 103 10.57 -15.47 1.81
C ARG A 103 10.09 -15.71 0.40
N ARG A 104 8.89 -16.27 0.25
CA ARG A 104 8.28 -16.49 -1.07
C ARG A 104 8.01 -15.16 -1.79
N MET A 105 7.50 -14.16 -1.06
CA MET A 105 7.29 -12.82 -1.64
C MET A 105 8.58 -12.30 -2.29
N ALA A 106 9.68 -12.34 -1.54
CA ALA A 106 10.97 -11.86 -2.02
C ALA A 106 11.50 -12.73 -3.18
N ALA A 107 11.41 -14.05 -3.06
CA ALA A 107 11.91 -14.98 -4.07
C ALA A 107 11.18 -14.85 -5.40
N GLU A 108 9.90 -14.49 -5.37
CA GLU A 108 9.10 -14.32 -6.59
C GLU A 108 9.18 -12.89 -7.15
N GLY A 109 10.08 -12.06 -6.62
CA GLY A 109 10.37 -10.77 -7.20
C GLY A 109 9.50 -9.62 -6.70
N HIS A 110 8.72 -9.85 -5.64
CA HIS A 110 7.92 -8.79 -5.08
C HIS A 110 8.74 -7.94 -4.11
N ILE A 111 8.33 -6.68 -3.95
CA ILE A 111 8.92 -5.80 -2.95
C ILE A 111 8.25 -6.12 -1.63
N VAL A 112 9.05 -6.37 -0.58
CA VAL A 112 8.55 -6.40 0.78
C VAL A 112 8.85 -5.02 1.37
N GLY A 113 7.80 -4.32 1.82
CA GLY A 113 7.91 -2.98 2.36
C GLY A 113 7.68 -2.94 3.86
N ASN A 114 8.00 -1.82 4.45
CA ASN A 114 7.94 -1.62 5.89
C ASN A 114 6.59 -1.03 6.30
N HIS A 115 5.83 -1.81 7.08
CA HIS A 115 4.56 -1.34 7.64
C HIS A 115 4.66 -1.18 9.17
N THR A 116 5.87 -0.95 9.67
CA THR A 116 6.28 -0.87 11.07
C THR A 116 6.28 -2.23 11.76
N TYR A 117 6.93 -2.30 12.92
CA TYR A 117 7.01 -3.56 13.66
C TYR A 117 5.71 -3.91 14.36
N HIS A 118 5.11 -2.92 15.06
CA HIS A 118 3.95 -3.13 15.92
C HIS A 118 2.65 -2.56 15.38
N HIS A 119 2.65 -1.92 14.23
CA HIS A 119 1.49 -1.27 13.63
C HIS A 119 0.88 -0.19 14.55
N PRO A 120 1.68 0.70 15.14
CA PRO A 120 1.12 1.75 16.00
C PRO A 120 0.61 2.93 15.17
N ASP A 121 -0.04 3.85 15.84
CA ASP A 121 -0.32 5.15 15.22
C ASP A 121 0.99 5.94 15.19
N MET A 122 1.66 5.94 14.05
CA MET A 122 2.95 6.60 13.91
C MET A 122 2.84 8.11 14.04
N SER A 123 1.66 8.69 13.77
CA SER A 123 1.44 10.13 13.92
C SER A 123 1.46 10.59 15.38
N ALA A 124 1.25 9.65 16.30
CA ALA A 124 1.34 9.94 17.73
C ALA A 124 2.78 9.91 18.25
N ILE A 125 3.74 9.46 17.45
CA ILE A 125 5.14 9.37 17.85
C ILE A 125 5.83 10.70 17.53
N ALA A 126 6.21 11.42 18.57
CA ALA A 126 6.76 12.76 18.40
C ALA A 126 8.26 12.78 18.16
N ASP A 127 9.00 11.80 18.67
CA ASP A 127 10.44 11.80 18.55
C ASP A 127 10.94 10.87 17.45
N LYS A 128 11.95 11.31 16.74
CA LYS A 128 12.52 10.58 15.62
C LYS A 128 13.11 9.24 16.04
N ALA A 129 13.68 9.14 17.24
CA ALA A 129 14.30 7.90 17.71
C ALA A 129 13.26 6.78 17.85
N SER A 130 12.08 7.08 18.41
CA SER A 130 11.01 6.09 18.54
C SER A 130 10.41 5.74 17.19
N PHE A 131 10.25 6.72 16.30
CA PHE A 131 9.80 6.50 14.94
C PHE A 131 10.77 5.55 14.21
N GLN A 132 12.05 5.86 14.28
CA GLN A 132 13.10 5.06 13.65
C GLN A 132 13.13 3.63 14.17
N LYS A 133 12.93 3.46 15.49
CA LYS A 133 12.96 2.13 16.10
C LYS A 133 11.90 1.20 15.52
N GLU A 134 10.70 1.72 15.25
CA GLU A 134 9.64 0.93 14.62
C GLU A 134 10.05 0.44 13.23
N LEU A 135 10.73 1.29 12.46
CA LEU A 135 11.17 0.93 11.11
C LEU A 135 12.40 0.03 11.13
N ASP A 136 13.40 0.36 11.95
CA ASP A 136 14.64 -0.39 12.02
C ASP A 136 14.43 -1.79 12.59
N SER A 137 13.55 -1.94 13.57
CA SER A 137 13.25 -3.25 14.15
C SER A 137 12.67 -4.20 13.13
N LEU A 138 11.78 -3.70 12.28
CA LEU A 138 11.21 -4.52 11.20
C LEU A 138 12.27 -4.85 10.15
N ALA A 139 13.07 -3.87 9.75
CA ALA A 139 14.12 -4.09 8.76
C ALA A 139 15.13 -5.14 9.25
N ALA A 140 15.50 -5.10 10.53
CA ALA A 140 16.41 -6.08 11.12
C ALA A 140 15.80 -7.48 11.13
N LEU A 141 14.52 -7.60 11.49
CA LEU A 141 13.83 -8.89 11.47
C LEU A 141 13.74 -9.47 10.06
N TYR A 142 13.46 -8.62 9.08
CA TYR A 142 13.40 -9.04 7.68
C TYR A 142 14.78 -9.58 7.22
N GLN A 143 15.83 -8.84 7.51
CA GLN A 143 17.18 -9.27 7.12
C GLN A 143 17.59 -10.57 7.81
N GLU A 144 17.26 -10.71 9.08
CA GLU A 144 17.52 -11.94 9.82
C GLU A 144 16.76 -13.12 9.21
N THR A 145 15.54 -12.88 8.75
CA THR A 145 14.66 -13.92 8.21
C THR A 145 15.03 -14.31 6.77
N THR A 146 15.39 -13.33 5.94
CA THR A 146 15.60 -13.54 4.49
C THR A 146 17.06 -13.50 4.08
N GLY A 147 17.94 -12.94 4.90
CA GLY A 147 19.31 -12.67 4.52
C GLY A 147 19.49 -11.47 3.60
N GLN A 148 18.43 -10.73 3.34
CA GLN A 148 18.45 -9.60 2.43
C GLN A 148 18.05 -8.32 3.14
N GLU A 149 18.56 -7.18 2.66
CA GLU A 149 18.16 -5.87 3.16
C GLU A 149 16.72 -5.58 2.74
N LEU A 150 15.93 -5.00 3.66
CA LEU A 150 14.57 -4.61 3.37
C LEU A 150 14.56 -3.40 2.42
N PRO A 151 13.84 -3.48 1.30
CA PRO A 151 13.64 -2.30 0.44
C PRO A 151 13.04 -1.13 1.23
N HIS A 152 13.49 0.08 0.90
CA HIS A 152 13.12 1.27 1.68
C HIS A 152 11.81 1.89 1.20
N PHE A 153 10.74 1.14 1.29
CA PHE A 153 9.37 1.61 1.07
C PHE A 153 8.61 1.45 2.37
N TYR A 154 7.88 2.48 2.76
CA TYR A 154 7.17 2.55 4.02
C TYR A 154 5.72 2.95 3.78
N ARG A 155 4.79 2.31 4.46
CA ARG A 155 3.39 2.73 4.50
C ARG A 155 2.98 2.90 5.95
N PRO A 156 2.55 4.11 6.35
CA PRO A 156 2.10 4.32 7.73
C PRO A 156 0.86 3.49 8.03
N PRO A 157 0.83 2.84 9.20
CA PRO A 157 -0.35 2.10 9.64
C PRO A 157 -1.60 2.97 9.60
N GLN A 158 -2.68 2.42 9.03
CA GLN A 158 -3.97 3.10 8.87
C GLN A 158 -3.91 4.37 8.01
N GLY A 159 -2.81 4.64 7.37
CA GLY A 159 -2.63 5.89 6.63
C GLY A 159 -2.51 7.12 7.52
N LYS A 160 -2.30 6.94 8.83
CA LYS A 160 -2.15 8.07 9.75
C LYS A 160 -0.75 8.67 9.63
N TYR A 161 -0.69 9.98 9.43
CA TYR A 161 0.58 10.66 9.20
C TYR A 161 0.52 12.12 9.68
N SER A 162 1.69 12.71 9.79
CA SER A 162 1.87 14.14 9.97
C SER A 162 2.97 14.60 9.04
N GLU A 163 3.11 15.88 8.84
CA GLU A 163 4.20 16.40 8.03
C GLU A 163 5.56 16.03 8.63
N GLU A 164 5.68 16.08 9.96
CA GLU A 164 6.90 15.66 10.64
C GLU A 164 7.23 14.21 10.38
N ASN A 165 6.23 13.33 10.35
CA ASN A 165 6.45 11.91 10.05
C ASN A 165 6.93 11.70 8.62
N LEU A 166 6.38 12.44 7.66
CA LEU A 166 6.82 12.37 6.27
C LEU A 166 8.31 12.74 6.18
N LYS A 167 8.70 13.78 6.90
CA LYS A 167 10.08 14.21 6.95
C LYS A 167 10.98 13.19 7.62
N MET A 168 10.54 12.60 8.73
CA MET A 168 11.28 11.55 9.44
C MET A 168 11.53 10.35 8.53
N ALA A 169 10.51 9.88 7.84
CA ALA A 169 10.65 8.75 6.92
C ALA A 169 11.62 9.07 5.80
N GLN A 170 11.54 10.26 5.21
CA GLN A 170 12.45 10.70 4.18
C GLN A 170 13.90 10.75 4.68
N GLU A 171 14.12 11.29 5.85
CA GLU A 171 15.46 11.38 6.46
C GLU A 171 16.06 10.00 6.72
N LEU A 172 15.22 9.01 6.97
CA LEU A 172 15.64 7.63 7.15
C LEU A 172 15.82 6.87 5.82
N GLY A 173 15.64 7.54 4.72
CA GLY A 173 15.85 6.97 3.39
C GLY A 173 14.66 6.21 2.82
N TYR A 174 13.47 6.35 3.42
CA TYR A 174 12.28 5.65 2.94
C TYR A 174 11.48 6.51 1.98
N GLN A 175 10.86 5.85 1.01
CA GLN A 175 9.76 6.44 0.26
C GLN A 175 8.46 6.05 0.93
N THR A 176 7.62 7.03 1.23
CA THR A 176 6.31 6.78 1.85
C THR A 176 5.28 6.54 0.75
N VAL A 177 4.54 5.44 0.86
CA VAL A 177 3.59 5.03 -0.18
C VAL A 177 2.19 4.95 0.40
N PHE A 178 1.36 5.93 0.06
CA PHE A 178 -0.08 5.87 0.31
C PHE A 178 -0.74 5.08 -0.84
N TRP A 179 -1.97 5.40 -1.20
CA TRP A 179 -2.69 4.69 -2.26
C TRP A 179 -3.68 5.64 -2.92
N SER A 180 -4.11 5.31 -4.14
CA SER A 180 -5.12 6.06 -4.85
C SER A 180 -6.38 5.24 -5.13
N LEU A 181 -6.40 3.97 -4.75
CA LEU A 181 -7.60 3.12 -4.86
C LEU A 181 -7.56 2.06 -3.76
N ALA A 182 -8.64 1.95 -3.04
CA ALA A 182 -8.85 0.92 -2.02
C ALA A 182 -10.35 0.70 -1.82
N TYR A 183 -10.70 -0.36 -1.14
CA TYR A 183 -12.09 -0.62 -0.76
C TYR A 183 -12.11 -1.30 0.61
N VAL A 184 -13.30 -1.39 1.20
CA VAL A 184 -13.43 -1.97 2.54
C VAL A 184 -13.36 -3.49 2.45
N ASP A 185 -12.13 -4.03 2.62
CA ASP A 185 -11.83 -5.44 2.51
C ASP A 185 -11.25 -6.04 3.79
N TRP A 186 -11.07 -5.23 4.84
CA TRP A 186 -10.31 -5.63 6.02
C TRP A 186 -11.10 -6.31 7.13
N TYR A 187 -12.43 -6.33 7.06
CA TYR A 187 -13.22 -7.05 8.05
C TYR A 187 -13.26 -8.53 7.68
N ALA A 188 -12.43 -9.34 8.32
CA ALA A 188 -12.27 -10.75 7.94
C ALA A 188 -13.57 -11.55 8.08
N ASP A 189 -14.46 -11.14 8.98
CA ASP A 189 -15.75 -11.80 9.22
C ASP A 189 -16.88 -11.22 8.39
N LYS A 190 -16.64 -10.17 7.61
CA LYS A 190 -17.66 -9.54 6.77
C LYS A 190 -17.06 -9.21 5.41
N GLN A 191 -16.69 -10.25 4.69
CA GLN A 191 -16.07 -10.06 3.39
C GLN A 191 -17.11 -9.69 2.33
N PRO A 192 -16.78 -8.71 1.47
CA PRO A 192 -17.65 -8.38 0.36
C PRO A 192 -17.74 -9.54 -0.63
N THR A 193 -18.79 -9.58 -1.42
CA THR A 193 -18.88 -10.53 -2.52
C THR A 193 -17.94 -10.11 -3.64
N ALA A 194 -17.64 -11.02 -4.55
CA ALA A 194 -16.85 -10.69 -5.74
C ALA A 194 -17.48 -9.53 -6.52
N GLU A 195 -18.80 -9.56 -6.68
CA GLU A 195 -19.53 -8.52 -7.39
C GLU A 195 -19.39 -7.16 -6.71
N GLN A 196 -19.50 -7.12 -5.38
CA GLN A 196 -19.33 -5.88 -4.62
C GLN A 196 -17.90 -5.34 -4.75
N ALA A 197 -16.91 -6.23 -4.70
CA ALA A 197 -15.51 -5.83 -4.85
C ALA A 197 -15.26 -5.24 -6.24
N TYR A 198 -15.71 -5.90 -7.29
CA TYR A 198 -15.57 -5.40 -8.66
C TYR A 198 -16.29 -4.06 -8.84
N ALA A 199 -17.46 -3.90 -8.23
CA ALA A 199 -18.22 -2.65 -8.33
C ALA A 199 -17.48 -1.45 -7.72
N LYS A 200 -16.57 -1.72 -6.77
CA LYS A 200 -15.73 -0.67 -6.19
C LYS A 200 -14.43 -0.46 -6.96
N LEU A 201 -13.82 -1.55 -7.42
CA LEU A 201 -12.47 -1.49 -7.97
C LEU A 201 -12.42 -1.15 -9.45
N LEU A 202 -13.39 -1.62 -10.24
CA LEU A 202 -13.31 -1.43 -11.69
C LEU A 202 -13.65 0.00 -12.14
N PRO A 203 -14.74 0.63 -11.66
CA PRO A 203 -15.05 1.99 -12.13
C PRO A 203 -14.03 3.04 -11.70
N ARG A 204 -13.35 2.81 -10.58
CA ARG A 204 -12.43 3.79 -10.00
C ARG A 204 -10.97 3.60 -10.42
N ILE A 205 -10.68 2.59 -11.23
CA ILE A 205 -9.30 2.40 -11.69
C ILE A 205 -8.92 3.58 -12.58
N HIS A 206 -7.66 3.95 -12.55
CA HIS A 206 -7.15 5.12 -13.28
C HIS A 206 -5.67 4.93 -13.59
N ASN A 207 -5.16 5.74 -14.51
CA ASN A 207 -3.76 5.68 -14.90
C ASN A 207 -2.86 5.99 -13.69
N GLY A 208 -1.86 5.17 -13.50
CA GLY A 208 -0.89 5.35 -12.41
C GLY A 208 -1.40 4.92 -11.04
N ALA A 209 -2.52 4.21 -10.97
CA ALA A 209 -3.13 3.84 -9.69
C ALA A 209 -2.18 3.06 -8.80
N ILE A 210 -2.05 3.48 -7.56
CA ILE A 210 -1.45 2.67 -6.50
C ILE A 210 -2.62 2.04 -5.77
N VAL A 211 -2.77 0.73 -5.91
CA VAL A 211 -3.91 0.01 -5.36
C VAL A 211 -3.55 -0.62 -4.03
N LEU A 212 -4.37 -0.38 -3.02
CA LEU A 212 -4.23 -1.01 -1.72
C LEU A 212 -5.26 -2.11 -1.56
N LEU A 213 -4.79 -3.33 -1.36
CA LEU A 213 -5.59 -4.49 -0.99
C LEU A 213 -5.01 -5.10 0.29
N HIS A 214 -5.83 -5.79 1.06
CA HIS A 214 -5.35 -6.51 2.25
C HIS A 214 -5.20 -7.99 1.95
N SER A 215 -4.08 -8.55 2.35
CA SER A 215 -3.80 -9.97 2.13
C SER A 215 -4.63 -10.89 3.02
N THR A 216 -5.28 -10.33 4.03
CA THR A 216 -6.16 -11.09 4.93
C THR A 216 -7.58 -11.25 4.37
N SER A 217 -7.86 -10.68 3.21
CA SER A 217 -9.19 -10.73 2.61
C SER A 217 -9.37 -12.01 1.80
N SER A 218 -10.33 -12.83 2.18
CA SER A 218 -10.67 -14.01 1.41
C SER A 218 -11.28 -13.64 0.06
N THR A 219 -11.97 -12.52 -0.02
CA THR A 219 -12.48 -12.01 -1.30
C THR A 219 -11.33 -11.69 -2.24
N ASN A 220 -10.31 -10.99 -1.76
CA ASN A 220 -9.15 -10.67 -2.59
C ASN A 220 -8.43 -11.92 -3.09
N ALA A 221 -8.28 -12.93 -2.22
CA ALA A 221 -7.68 -14.19 -2.62
C ALA A 221 -8.48 -14.88 -3.72
N ALA A 222 -9.81 -14.80 -3.64
CA ALA A 222 -10.69 -15.46 -4.60
C ALA A 222 -10.77 -14.72 -5.94
N ILE A 223 -10.71 -13.38 -5.93
CA ILE A 223 -10.97 -12.60 -7.14
C ILE A 223 -9.72 -12.10 -7.86
N LEU A 224 -8.54 -12.18 -7.26
CA LEU A 224 -7.38 -11.47 -7.80
C LEU A 224 -7.04 -11.89 -9.23
N ASP A 225 -7.07 -13.17 -9.53
CA ASP A 225 -6.85 -13.65 -10.90
C ASP A 225 -7.81 -12.97 -11.88
N GLY A 226 -9.10 -13.00 -11.59
CA GLY A 226 -10.11 -12.36 -12.45
C GLY A 226 -9.97 -10.84 -12.49
N LEU A 227 -9.63 -10.22 -11.39
CA LEU A 227 -9.44 -8.78 -11.31
C LEU A 227 -8.27 -8.33 -12.20
N LEU A 228 -7.15 -9.03 -12.13
CA LEU A 228 -5.99 -8.72 -12.96
C LEU A 228 -6.32 -8.90 -14.44
N THR A 229 -7.06 -9.96 -14.79
CA THR A 229 -7.51 -10.17 -16.16
C THR A 229 -8.38 -9.01 -16.65
N LYS A 230 -9.31 -8.55 -15.81
CA LYS A 230 -10.18 -7.43 -16.18
C LYS A 230 -9.39 -6.14 -16.40
N TRP A 231 -8.43 -5.86 -15.55
CA TRP A 231 -7.58 -4.69 -15.71
C TRP A 231 -6.69 -4.78 -16.96
N GLU A 232 -6.15 -5.97 -17.24
CA GLU A 232 -5.39 -6.20 -18.46
C GLU A 232 -6.27 -5.98 -19.71
N ASP A 233 -7.52 -6.48 -19.68
CA ASP A 233 -8.46 -6.27 -20.77
C ASP A 233 -8.81 -4.81 -20.98
N MET A 234 -8.71 -3.99 -19.94
CA MET A 234 -8.89 -2.54 -20.01
C MET A 234 -7.64 -1.81 -20.54
N GLY A 235 -6.56 -2.54 -20.78
CA GLY A 235 -5.31 -1.99 -21.31
C GLY A 235 -4.27 -1.64 -20.27
N TYR A 236 -4.49 -2.00 -19.00
CA TYR A 236 -3.51 -1.72 -17.95
C TYR A 236 -2.41 -2.78 -17.91
N HIS A 237 -1.23 -2.36 -17.50
CA HIS A 237 -0.14 -3.26 -17.16
C HIS A 237 0.31 -2.97 -15.73
N PHE A 238 1.06 -3.89 -15.14
CA PHE A 238 1.47 -3.80 -13.74
C PHE A 238 2.96 -3.50 -13.64
N ALA A 239 3.32 -2.58 -12.76
CA ALA A 239 4.71 -2.18 -12.56
C ALA A 239 5.05 -2.21 -11.06
N PRO A 240 6.33 -2.46 -10.72
CA PRO A 240 6.77 -2.41 -9.33
C PRO A 240 6.95 -0.97 -8.86
N LEU A 241 6.93 -0.77 -7.54
CA LEU A 241 7.11 0.55 -6.96
C LEU A 241 8.46 1.19 -7.32
N THR A 242 9.46 0.41 -7.69
CA THR A 242 10.74 0.94 -8.16
C THR A 242 10.61 1.73 -9.46
N GLU A 243 9.49 1.58 -10.17
CA GLU A 243 9.22 2.33 -11.40
C GLU A 243 8.32 3.54 -11.18
N LEU A 244 8.04 3.91 -9.93
CA LEU A 244 7.38 5.17 -9.67
C LEU A 244 8.20 6.30 -10.27
N PRO A 245 7.55 7.29 -10.90
CA PRO A 245 8.29 8.37 -11.56
C PRO A 245 9.07 9.18 -10.54
N VAL A 246 10.31 9.54 -10.88
CA VAL A 246 11.11 10.41 -10.02
C VAL A 246 10.47 11.78 -10.02
N PRO A 247 10.24 12.41 -8.85
CA PRO A 247 9.68 13.75 -8.82
C PRO A 247 10.56 14.70 -9.61
N LYS A 248 9.93 15.48 -10.47
CA LYS A 248 10.66 16.55 -11.14
C LYS A 248 10.73 17.70 -10.16
N VAL A 249 11.92 17.96 -9.71
CA VAL A 249 12.15 19.08 -8.82
C VAL A 249 12.17 20.36 -9.64
#